data_14e1cc7d5eeaaef1b71bd35cc51657b8
#
_entry.id   14e1cc7d5eeaaef1b71bd35cc51657b8
#
_cell.length_a   1.000
_cell.length_b   1.000
_cell.length_c   1.000
_cell.angle_alpha   90.00
_cell.angle_beta   90.00
_cell.angle_gamma   90.00
#
_symmetry.space_group_name_H-M   'P 1'
#
loop_
_entity.id
_entity.type
_entity.pdbx_description
1 polymer ?
#
loop_
_entity_poly.entity_id
_entity_poly.type
_entity_poly.pdbx_seq_one_letter_code
_entity_poly.pdbx_strand_id
1 'polypeptide(L)'
;MRSAPTGIGKSRSMIADTCYIGCNKIYDDAFGWISNGTAEPVLYITTELELTEAQTMMLSFLSNVNEEHILNGRYEGDEKERVIEAGKILKDSPIYIEVLPDFSLQDVENKIKKNIRDHDVSYIAFDYIHTSLRILEEISKRSAGVRLREDNILFMLSIRLKDICNKYGVFILSATQLNQDY
;
A
#
# COMPACT_ATOMS: atom_id res chain seq x y z
N MET A 1 -12.26 -3.23 2.39
CA MET A 1 -11.21 -4.14 2.90
C MET A 1 -11.14 -5.36 2.02
N ARG A 2 -9.95 -5.81 1.65
CA ARG A 2 -9.70 -7.06 0.91
C ARG A 2 -9.17 -8.11 1.87
N SER A 3 -9.61 -9.36 1.75
CA SER A 3 -9.12 -10.46 2.58
C SER A 3 -8.76 -11.67 1.72
N ALA A 4 -7.60 -12.24 1.95
CA ALA A 4 -7.15 -13.43 1.25
C ALA A 4 -6.03 -14.14 2.06
N PRO A 5 -5.80 -15.45 1.83
CA PRO A 5 -4.63 -16.14 2.37
C PRO A 5 -3.29 -15.50 1.96
N THR A 6 -2.22 -15.92 2.61
CA THR A 6 -0.85 -15.49 2.26
C THR A 6 -0.52 -15.88 0.82
N GLY A 7 0.24 -15.05 0.10
CA GLY A 7 0.76 -15.36 -1.24
C GLY A 7 -0.22 -15.16 -2.41
N ILE A 8 -1.48 -14.76 -2.19
CA ILE A 8 -2.49 -14.58 -3.26
C ILE A 8 -2.46 -13.16 -3.88
N GLY A 9 -1.38 -12.40 -3.70
CA GLY A 9 -1.21 -11.13 -4.39
C GLY A 9 -1.98 -9.93 -3.81
N LYS A 10 -2.25 -9.90 -2.49
CA LYS A 10 -2.87 -8.76 -1.81
C LYS A 10 -2.11 -7.45 -2.05
N SER A 11 -0.82 -7.46 -1.78
CA SER A 11 0.06 -6.29 -1.97
C SER A 11 0.11 -5.83 -3.42
N ARG A 12 0.20 -6.77 -4.37
CA ARG A 12 0.13 -6.46 -5.81
C ARG A 12 -1.17 -5.78 -6.21
N SER A 13 -2.29 -6.27 -5.67
CA SER A 13 -3.60 -5.65 -5.91
C SER A 13 -3.69 -4.24 -5.33
N MET A 14 -3.10 -4.00 -4.15
CA MET A 14 -3.09 -2.68 -3.52
C MET A 14 -2.12 -1.72 -4.23
N ILE A 15 -0.99 -2.22 -4.72
CA ILE A 15 -0.06 -1.48 -5.56
C ILE A 15 -0.72 -1.09 -6.89
N ALA A 16 -1.47 -2.02 -7.52
CA ALA A 16 -2.23 -1.72 -8.73
C ALA A 16 -3.22 -0.57 -8.50
N ASP A 17 -4.03 -0.63 -7.43
CA ASP A 17 -4.95 0.46 -7.09
C ASP A 17 -4.21 1.79 -6.83
N THR A 18 -3.07 1.73 -6.14
CA THR A 18 -2.23 2.91 -5.88
C THR A 18 -1.73 3.54 -7.18
N CYS A 19 -1.25 2.72 -8.12
CA CYS A 19 -0.82 3.19 -9.44
C CYS A 19 -1.98 3.71 -10.29
N TYR A 20 -3.16 3.07 -10.24
CA TYR A 20 -4.35 3.56 -10.94
C TYR A 20 -4.81 4.93 -10.42
N ILE A 21 -4.67 5.21 -9.13
CA ILE A 21 -5.04 6.51 -8.55
C ILE A 21 -3.96 7.55 -8.85
N GLY A 22 -2.68 7.20 -8.63
CA GLY A 22 -1.59 8.18 -8.62
C GLY A 22 -0.88 8.40 -9.96
N CYS A 23 -1.01 7.49 -10.94
CA CYS A 23 -0.31 7.61 -12.22
C CYS A 23 -1.24 8.01 -13.35
N ASN A 24 -0.78 8.90 -14.22
CA ASN A 24 -1.55 9.38 -15.37
C ASN A 24 -1.53 8.46 -16.59
N LYS A 25 -0.63 7.47 -16.62
CA LYS A 25 -0.47 6.50 -17.71
C LYS A 25 -0.15 5.11 -17.17
N ILE A 26 -0.61 4.09 -17.89
CA ILE A 26 -0.34 2.68 -17.65
C ILE A 26 -0.11 2.01 -19.00
N TYR A 27 0.78 1.04 -19.06
CA TYR A 27 1.02 0.27 -20.29
C TYR A 27 -0.01 -0.85 -20.45
N ASP A 28 -0.55 -0.96 -21.66
CA ASP A 28 -1.46 -2.03 -22.08
C ASP A 28 -0.84 -2.77 -23.27
N ASP A 29 -0.88 -4.10 -23.30
CA ASP A 29 -0.25 -4.90 -24.35
C ASP A 29 -0.85 -4.68 -25.73
N ALA A 30 -2.13 -4.32 -25.81
CA ALA A 30 -2.82 -4.12 -27.08
C ALA A 30 -2.68 -2.69 -27.61
N PHE A 31 -2.61 -1.70 -26.70
CA PHE A 31 -2.70 -0.28 -27.04
C PHE A 31 -1.46 0.54 -26.67
N GLY A 32 -0.46 -0.08 -26.03
CA GLY A 32 0.72 0.63 -25.55
C GLY A 32 0.40 1.51 -24.35
N TRP A 33 1.05 2.68 -24.24
CA TRP A 33 0.81 3.61 -23.13
C TRP A 33 -0.56 4.30 -23.25
N ILE A 34 -1.48 3.93 -22.37
CA ILE A 34 -2.81 4.52 -22.30
C ILE A 34 -2.90 5.55 -21.17
N SER A 35 -3.66 6.62 -21.41
CA SER A 35 -3.95 7.61 -20.36
C SER A 35 -4.93 7.03 -19.35
N ASN A 36 -4.58 7.13 -18.07
CA ASN A 36 -5.43 6.71 -16.97
C ASN A 36 -6.45 7.80 -16.56
N GLY A 37 -6.25 9.04 -17.01
CA GLY A 37 -7.15 10.17 -16.73
C GLY A 37 -7.12 10.68 -15.28
N THR A 38 -6.32 10.05 -14.39
CA THR A 38 -6.15 10.44 -12.99
C THR A 38 -4.68 10.66 -12.68
N ALA A 39 -4.38 11.42 -11.66
CA ALA A 39 -3.07 11.54 -11.00
C ALA A 39 -3.30 12.21 -9.64
N GLU A 40 -4.07 11.54 -8.80
CA GLU A 40 -4.45 12.05 -7.48
C GLU A 40 -3.38 11.71 -6.43
N PRO A 41 -3.15 12.59 -5.44
CA PRO A 41 -2.25 12.30 -4.33
C PRO A 41 -2.68 11.05 -3.56
N VAL A 42 -1.82 10.06 -3.50
CA VAL A 42 -2.08 8.79 -2.82
C VAL A 42 -0.92 8.40 -1.90
N LEU A 43 -1.25 7.94 -0.71
CA LEU A 43 -0.30 7.40 0.27
C LEU A 43 -0.39 5.88 0.29
N TYR A 44 0.73 5.22 0.00
CA TYR A 44 0.90 3.78 0.19
C TYR A 44 1.67 3.52 1.48
N ILE A 45 1.04 2.90 2.46
CA ILE A 45 1.68 2.47 3.70
C ILE A 45 1.88 0.97 3.63
N THR A 46 3.14 0.54 3.67
CA THR A 46 3.48 -0.89 3.75
C THR A 46 3.98 -1.25 5.14
N THR A 47 3.59 -2.43 5.61
CA THR A 47 4.01 -2.97 6.89
C THR A 47 4.97 -4.16 6.76
N GLU A 48 5.10 -4.72 5.55
CA GLU A 48 5.97 -5.89 5.26
C GLU A 48 6.99 -5.63 4.17
N LEU A 49 6.59 -4.92 3.09
CA LEU A 49 7.48 -4.70 1.95
C LEU A 49 8.50 -3.60 2.25
N GLU A 50 9.72 -3.81 1.82
CA GLU A 50 10.70 -2.74 1.74
C GLU A 50 10.36 -1.74 0.61
N LEU A 51 10.93 -0.54 0.70
CA LEU A 51 10.67 0.52 -0.29
C LEU A 51 11.01 0.06 -1.72
N THR A 52 12.15 -0.61 -1.89
CA THR A 52 12.62 -1.11 -3.19
C THR A 52 11.72 -2.19 -3.77
N GLU A 53 11.16 -3.06 -2.94
CA GLU A 53 10.21 -4.08 -3.36
C GLU A 53 8.90 -3.45 -3.83
N ALA A 54 8.34 -2.52 -3.05
CA ALA A 54 7.13 -1.80 -3.43
C ALA A 54 7.33 -1.04 -4.77
N GLN A 55 8.47 -0.36 -4.93
CA GLN A 55 8.80 0.35 -6.17
C GLN A 55 8.96 -0.60 -7.37
N THR A 56 9.60 -1.76 -7.18
CA THR A 56 9.74 -2.76 -8.25
C THR A 56 8.37 -3.29 -8.69
N MET A 57 7.47 -3.59 -7.76
CA MET A 57 6.11 -3.99 -8.07
C MET A 57 5.32 -2.89 -8.80
N MET A 58 5.51 -1.61 -8.43
CA MET A 58 4.89 -0.48 -9.14
C MET A 58 5.43 -0.36 -10.56
N LEU A 59 6.74 -0.49 -10.77
CA LEU A 59 7.35 -0.49 -12.10
C LEU A 59 6.84 -1.64 -12.96
N SER A 60 6.76 -2.85 -12.39
CA SER A 60 6.22 -4.02 -13.07
C SER A 60 4.77 -3.79 -13.50
N PHE A 61 3.93 -3.30 -12.61
CA PHE A 61 2.54 -3.00 -12.92
C PHE A 61 2.39 -1.94 -14.02
N LEU A 62 3.12 -0.82 -13.91
CA LEU A 62 3.03 0.29 -14.86
C LEU A 62 3.54 -0.06 -16.24
N SER A 63 4.62 -0.85 -16.34
CA SER A 63 5.27 -1.22 -17.59
C SER A 63 4.75 -2.51 -18.20
N ASN A 64 3.95 -3.28 -17.46
CA ASN A 64 3.57 -4.66 -17.76
C ASN A 64 4.78 -5.57 -18.07
N VAL A 65 5.85 -5.43 -17.26
CA VAL A 65 7.08 -6.22 -17.33
C VAL A 65 7.21 -7.08 -16.10
N ASN A 66 7.65 -8.32 -16.26
CA ASN A 66 7.85 -9.25 -15.14
C ASN A 66 8.84 -8.66 -14.12
N GLU A 67 8.49 -8.71 -12.84
CA GLU A 67 9.35 -8.26 -11.73
C GLU A 67 10.74 -8.91 -11.77
N GLU A 68 10.83 -10.19 -12.14
CA GLU A 68 12.10 -10.91 -12.24
C GLU A 68 13.02 -10.32 -13.33
N HIS A 69 12.46 -9.88 -14.46
CA HIS A 69 13.23 -9.21 -15.52
C HIS A 69 13.77 -7.85 -15.05
N ILE A 70 12.97 -7.11 -14.26
CA ILE A 70 13.38 -5.82 -13.68
C ILE A 70 14.52 -6.04 -12.67
N LEU A 71 14.36 -6.99 -11.73
CA LEU A 71 15.34 -7.27 -10.69
C LEU A 71 16.67 -7.77 -11.22
N ASN A 72 16.63 -8.61 -12.26
CA ASN A 72 17.84 -9.22 -12.85
C ASN A 72 18.43 -8.39 -13.99
N GLY A 73 17.74 -7.32 -14.45
CA GLY A 73 18.14 -6.51 -15.60
C GLY A 73 18.14 -7.29 -16.91
N ARG A 74 17.34 -8.35 -17.00
CA ARG A 74 17.22 -9.21 -18.19
C ARG A 74 15.92 -8.92 -18.91
N TYR A 75 16.00 -7.97 -19.83
CA TYR A 75 14.84 -7.50 -20.59
C TYR A 75 14.72 -8.19 -21.94
N GLU A 76 13.50 -8.40 -22.39
CA GLU A 76 13.14 -8.92 -23.70
C GLU A 76 12.44 -7.83 -24.53
N GLY A 77 12.76 -7.78 -25.83
CA GLY A 77 12.13 -6.82 -26.76
C GLY A 77 12.26 -5.37 -26.28
N ASP A 78 11.13 -4.70 -26.08
CA ASP A 78 11.01 -3.29 -25.66
C ASP A 78 10.82 -3.10 -24.13
N GLU A 79 10.95 -4.17 -23.35
CA GLU A 79 10.71 -4.14 -21.91
C GLU A 79 11.55 -3.08 -21.19
N LYS A 80 12.83 -2.93 -21.60
CA LYS A 80 13.73 -1.95 -20.99
C LYS A 80 13.22 -0.52 -21.14
N GLU A 81 12.78 -0.17 -22.35
CA GLU A 81 12.21 1.13 -22.67
C GLU A 81 10.93 1.39 -21.89
N ARG A 82 10.07 0.36 -21.77
CA ARG A 82 8.84 0.43 -20.98
C ARG A 82 9.12 0.66 -19.49
N VAL A 83 10.10 -0.05 -18.90
CA VAL A 83 10.48 0.15 -17.50
C VAL A 83 11.08 1.54 -17.27
N ILE A 84 11.89 2.05 -18.20
CA ILE A 84 12.43 3.42 -18.10
C ILE A 84 11.30 4.45 -18.13
N GLU A 85 10.31 4.28 -19.02
CA GLU A 85 9.17 5.20 -19.10
C GLU A 85 8.28 5.08 -17.84
N ALA A 86 8.02 3.87 -17.34
CA ALA A 86 7.33 3.65 -16.06
C ALA A 86 8.04 4.36 -14.91
N GLY A 87 9.37 4.33 -14.88
CA GLY A 87 10.17 5.02 -13.88
C GLY A 87 10.00 6.54 -13.92
N LYS A 88 9.88 7.15 -15.11
CA LYS A 88 9.59 8.59 -15.25
C LYS A 88 8.17 8.90 -14.75
N ILE A 89 7.17 8.10 -15.17
CA ILE A 89 5.79 8.26 -14.75
C ILE A 89 5.69 8.18 -13.22
N LEU A 90 6.30 7.17 -12.61
CA LEU A 90 6.28 6.98 -11.16
C LEU A 90 6.96 8.13 -10.42
N LYS A 91 8.09 8.63 -10.93
CA LYS A 91 8.82 9.77 -10.36
C LYS A 91 7.99 11.06 -10.37
N ASP A 92 7.21 11.28 -11.43
CA ASP A 92 6.40 12.49 -11.61
C ASP A 92 4.98 12.35 -10.99
N SER A 93 4.65 11.16 -10.49
CA SER A 93 3.36 10.86 -9.88
C SER A 93 3.31 11.29 -8.41
N PRO A 94 2.15 11.78 -7.91
CA PRO A 94 1.96 12.14 -6.51
C PRO A 94 1.71 10.90 -5.61
N ILE A 95 2.59 9.90 -5.72
CA ILE A 95 2.56 8.68 -4.90
C ILE A 95 3.60 8.81 -3.79
N TYR A 96 3.14 8.72 -2.55
CA TYR A 96 3.96 8.77 -1.34
C TYR A 96 3.98 7.39 -0.69
N ILE A 97 5.18 6.92 -0.33
CA ILE A 97 5.37 5.58 0.25
C ILE A 97 5.92 5.74 1.66
N GLU A 98 5.27 5.12 2.64
CA GLU A 98 5.72 5.03 4.02
C GLU A 98 5.90 3.56 4.41
N VAL A 99 7.06 3.20 4.94
CA VAL A 99 7.38 1.85 5.41
C VAL A 99 7.28 1.82 6.93
N LEU A 100 6.38 1.00 7.47
CA LEU A 100 6.08 0.90 8.90
C LEU A 100 6.11 -0.57 9.35
N PRO A 101 7.29 -1.20 9.49
CA PRO A 101 7.40 -2.62 9.81
C PRO A 101 6.91 -2.97 11.21
N ASP A 102 7.04 -2.05 12.16
CA ASP A 102 6.47 -2.15 13.50
C ASP A 102 5.84 -0.81 13.87
N PHE A 103 4.55 -0.79 14.12
CA PHE A 103 3.77 0.43 14.23
C PHE A 103 2.78 0.39 15.41
N SER A 104 2.51 1.56 15.95
CA SER A 104 1.37 1.81 16.82
C SER A 104 0.24 2.47 16.04
N LEU A 105 -0.98 2.48 16.59
CA LEU A 105 -2.10 3.22 16.00
C LEU A 105 -1.78 4.71 15.85
N GLN A 106 -1.02 5.26 16.79
CA GLN A 106 -0.61 6.66 16.76
C GLN A 106 0.38 6.94 15.63
N ASP A 107 1.29 6.01 15.31
CA ASP A 107 2.24 6.17 14.20
C ASP A 107 1.50 6.25 12.87
N VAL A 108 0.53 5.33 12.64
CA VAL A 108 -0.30 5.34 11.42
C VAL A 108 -1.05 6.66 11.30
N GLU A 109 -1.75 7.10 12.37
CA GLU A 109 -2.47 8.36 12.35
C GLU A 109 -1.55 9.56 12.08
N ASN A 110 -0.37 9.60 12.68
CA ASN A 110 0.60 10.67 12.49
C ASN A 110 1.14 10.72 11.05
N LYS A 111 1.42 9.55 10.45
CA LYS A 111 1.85 9.46 9.04
C LYS A 111 0.77 9.94 8.09
N ILE A 112 -0.47 9.52 8.32
CA ILE A 112 -1.63 9.98 7.53
C ILE A 112 -1.79 11.49 7.64
N LYS A 113 -1.81 12.04 8.86
CA LYS A 113 -1.92 13.50 9.09
C LYS A 113 -0.83 14.28 8.39
N LYS A 114 0.42 13.80 8.49
CA LYS A 114 1.56 14.45 7.84
C LYS A 114 1.36 14.51 6.33
N ASN A 115 0.99 13.40 5.70
CA ASN A 115 0.83 13.33 4.26
C ASN A 115 -0.40 14.12 3.77
N ILE A 116 -1.49 14.18 4.55
CA ILE A 116 -2.62 15.09 4.24
C ILE A 116 -2.16 16.54 4.23
N ARG A 117 -1.46 16.97 5.30
CA ARG A 117 -1.01 18.37 5.44
C ARG A 117 0.01 18.78 4.37
N ASP A 118 0.98 17.90 4.11
CA ASP A 118 2.14 18.24 3.28
C ASP A 118 1.88 18.00 1.78
N HIS A 119 0.91 17.14 1.44
CA HIS A 119 0.71 16.65 0.07
C HIS A 119 -0.77 16.55 -0.36
N ASP A 120 -1.71 16.97 0.50
CA ASP A 120 -3.16 16.92 0.22
C ASP A 120 -3.67 15.52 -0.14
N VAL A 121 -3.11 14.49 0.50
CA VAL A 121 -3.48 13.10 0.26
C VAL A 121 -4.91 12.84 0.69
N SER A 122 -5.74 12.30 -0.22
CA SER A 122 -7.13 11.88 0.04
C SER A 122 -7.32 10.37 -0.03
N TYR A 123 -6.41 9.65 -0.68
CA TYR A 123 -6.45 8.19 -0.85
C TYR A 123 -5.27 7.55 -0.16
N ILE A 124 -5.55 6.50 0.62
CA ILE A 124 -4.54 5.79 1.41
C ILE A 124 -4.70 4.29 1.16
N ALA A 125 -3.63 3.63 0.76
CA ALA A 125 -3.53 2.18 0.71
C ALA A 125 -2.71 1.72 1.91
N PHE A 126 -3.33 0.98 2.84
CA PHE A 126 -2.68 0.45 4.05
C PHE A 126 -2.50 -1.06 3.91
N ASP A 127 -1.29 -1.50 3.62
CA ASP A 127 -0.94 -2.88 3.27
C ASP A 127 -0.01 -3.49 4.32
N TYR A 128 -0.53 -4.24 5.24
CA TYR A 128 -1.91 -4.67 5.52
C TYR A 128 -2.20 -4.59 7.03
N ILE A 129 -3.45 -4.85 7.41
CA ILE A 129 -3.84 -4.88 8.82
C ILE A 129 -3.32 -6.17 9.46
N HIS A 130 -2.36 -6.04 10.39
CA HIS A 130 -1.84 -7.13 11.23
C HIS A 130 -1.53 -6.62 12.65
N THR A 131 -1.24 -7.54 13.55
CA THR A 131 -0.82 -7.23 14.91
C THR A 131 0.68 -7.00 14.97
N SER A 132 1.12 -5.76 15.16
CA SER A 132 2.50 -5.43 15.46
C SER A 132 2.81 -5.54 16.96
N LEU A 133 4.08 -5.67 17.32
CA LEU A 133 4.48 -5.69 18.73
C LEU A 133 4.09 -4.40 19.46
N ARG A 134 4.23 -3.25 18.81
CA ARG A 134 3.87 -1.95 19.37
C ARG A 134 2.38 -1.78 19.60
N ILE A 135 1.52 -2.32 18.72
CA ILE A 135 0.07 -2.37 18.94
C ILE A 135 -0.27 -3.23 20.15
N LEU A 136 0.35 -4.42 20.28
CA LEU A 136 0.15 -5.30 21.42
C LEU A 136 0.53 -4.62 22.74
N GLU A 137 1.66 -3.93 22.78
CA GLU A 137 2.09 -3.16 23.96
C GLU A 137 1.13 -2.00 24.29
N GLU A 138 0.71 -1.24 23.28
CA GLU A 138 -0.22 -0.12 23.47
C GLU A 138 -1.55 -0.59 24.07
N ILE A 139 -2.09 -1.68 23.53
CA ILE A 139 -3.35 -2.25 24.01
C ILE A 139 -3.20 -2.88 25.39
N SER A 140 -2.10 -3.61 25.67
CA SER A 140 -1.81 -4.19 26.96
C SER A 140 -1.75 -3.13 28.07
N LYS A 141 -1.11 -1.99 27.80
CA LYS A 141 -1.08 -0.85 28.75
C LYS A 141 -2.46 -0.27 29.05
N ARG A 142 -3.35 -0.25 28.03
CA ARG A 142 -4.72 0.30 28.18
C ARG A 142 -5.70 -0.67 28.84
N SER A 143 -5.50 -1.98 28.68
CA SER A 143 -6.42 -3.03 29.14
C SER A 143 -6.10 -3.57 30.54
N ALA A 144 -5.28 -2.89 31.33
CA ALA A 144 -4.91 -3.28 32.69
C ALA A 144 -4.42 -4.74 32.80
N GLY A 145 -3.68 -5.22 31.79
CA GLY A 145 -3.12 -6.58 31.79
C GLY A 145 -4.06 -7.67 31.26
N VAL A 146 -5.25 -7.34 30.77
CA VAL A 146 -6.12 -8.31 30.10
C VAL A 146 -5.53 -8.67 28.75
N ARG A 147 -5.23 -9.95 28.53
CA ARG A 147 -4.72 -10.47 27.25
C ARG A 147 -5.88 -10.51 26.25
N LEU A 148 -5.88 -9.59 25.29
CA LEU A 148 -6.86 -9.61 24.20
C LEU A 148 -6.46 -10.64 23.15
N ARG A 149 -7.46 -11.24 22.49
CA ARG A 149 -7.26 -12.11 21.34
C ARG A 149 -6.88 -11.27 20.12
N GLU A 150 -6.15 -11.85 19.19
CA GLU A 150 -5.69 -11.19 17.96
C GLU A 150 -6.85 -10.62 17.13
N ASP A 151 -7.95 -11.38 17.01
CA ASP A 151 -9.15 -10.94 16.29
C ASP A 151 -9.75 -9.65 16.87
N ASN A 152 -9.76 -9.50 18.19
CA ASN A 152 -10.21 -8.28 18.86
C ASN A 152 -9.28 -7.09 18.54
N ILE A 153 -7.98 -7.33 18.48
CA ILE A 153 -6.98 -6.30 18.15
C ILE A 153 -7.16 -5.83 16.69
N LEU A 154 -7.31 -6.76 15.77
CA LEU A 154 -7.56 -6.45 14.35
C LEU A 154 -8.88 -5.69 14.16
N PHE A 155 -9.91 -6.07 14.92
CA PHE A 155 -11.19 -5.35 14.93
C PHE A 155 -11.04 -3.92 15.44
N MET A 156 -10.32 -3.70 16.55
CA MET A 156 -10.04 -2.36 17.10
C MET A 156 -9.24 -1.50 16.12
N LEU A 157 -8.25 -2.08 15.42
CA LEU A 157 -7.48 -1.40 14.39
C LEU A 157 -8.39 -0.98 13.23
N SER A 158 -9.30 -1.85 12.79
CA SER A 158 -10.27 -1.54 11.72
C SER A 158 -11.20 -0.39 12.10
N ILE A 159 -11.70 -0.36 13.35
CA ILE A 159 -12.51 0.75 13.87
C ILE A 159 -11.68 2.04 13.85
N ARG A 160 -10.44 1.99 14.31
CA ARG A 160 -9.59 3.18 14.38
C ARG A 160 -9.26 3.73 13.01
N LEU A 161 -8.99 2.88 12.02
CA LEU A 161 -8.82 3.32 10.64
C LEU A 161 -10.08 3.98 10.09
N LYS A 162 -11.27 3.45 10.42
CA LYS A 162 -12.54 4.07 10.05
C LYS A 162 -12.74 5.44 10.71
N ASP A 163 -12.36 5.58 11.98
CA ASP A 163 -12.40 6.88 12.68
C ASP A 163 -11.48 7.89 12.01
N ILE A 164 -10.29 7.48 11.56
CA ILE A 164 -9.36 8.31 10.80
C ILE A 164 -9.99 8.75 9.48
N CYS A 165 -10.64 7.84 8.72
CA CYS A 165 -11.36 8.20 7.51
C CYS A 165 -12.40 9.28 7.77
N ASN A 166 -13.24 9.10 8.79
CA ASN A 166 -14.31 10.05 9.13
C ASN A 166 -13.75 11.40 9.61
N LYS A 167 -12.68 11.36 10.43
CA LYS A 167 -12.08 12.55 11.03
C LYS A 167 -11.38 13.45 10.03
N TYR A 168 -10.71 12.85 9.05
CA TYR A 168 -9.88 13.58 8.09
C TYR A 168 -10.49 13.64 6.68
N GLY A 169 -11.64 13.03 6.45
CA GLY A 169 -12.29 13.02 5.14
C GLY A 169 -11.51 12.25 4.07
N VAL A 170 -10.74 11.22 4.47
CA VAL A 170 -9.91 10.44 3.55
C VAL A 170 -10.51 9.05 3.30
N PHE A 171 -10.15 8.46 2.17
CA PHE A 171 -10.48 7.08 1.84
C PHE A 171 -9.31 6.16 2.18
N ILE A 172 -9.54 5.08 2.95
CA ILE A 172 -8.53 4.06 3.26
C ILE A 172 -8.94 2.73 2.65
N LEU A 173 -8.14 2.24 1.71
CA LEU A 173 -8.16 0.87 1.25
C LEU A 173 -7.21 0.05 2.12
N SER A 174 -7.66 -1.09 2.63
CA SER A 174 -6.79 -1.99 3.40
C SER A 174 -7.06 -3.44 3.09
N ALA A 175 -6.08 -4.28 3.40
CA ALA A 175 -6.17 -5.73 3.31
C ALA A 175 -5.99 -6.36 4.70
N THR A 176 -6.47 -7.58 4.86
CA THR A 176 -6.20 -8.43 6.02
C THR A 176 -5.87 -9.85 5.57
N GLN A 177 -5.10 -10.54 6.37
CA GLN A 177 -4.78 -11.95 6.13
C GLN A 177 -5.83 -12.83 6.80
N LEU A 178 -6.31 -13.84 6.06
CA LEU A 178 -7.14 -14.89 6.63
C LEU A 178 -6.22 -15.99 7.17
N ASN A 179 -6.39 -16.37 8.43
CA ASN A 179 -5.73 -17.55 8.97
C ASN A 179 -6.35 -18.79 8.32
N GLN A 180 -5.51 -19.73 7.90
CA GLN A 180 -5.94 -20.97 7.23
C GLN A 180 -6.36 -22.08 8.23
N ASP A 181 -6.53 -21.76 9.51
CA ASP A 181 -6.98 -22.73 10.52
C ASP A 181 -8.50 -22.90 10.46
N TYR A 182 -8.93 -23.70 9.46
CA TYR A 182 -10.18 -24.46 9.46
C TYR A 182 -9.92 -25.87 8.93
#